data_1e6c12e32dc4626e13d3e5cc1777d5c8
#
_entry.id   1e6c12e32dc4626e13d3e5cc1777d5c8
#
_cell.length_a   1.000
_cell.length_b   1.000
_cell.length_c   1.000
_cell.angle_alpha   90.00
_cell.angle_beta   90.00
_cell.angle_gamma   90.00
#
_symmetry.space_group_name_H-M   'P 1'
#
loop_
_entity.id
_entity.type
_entity.pdbx_description
1 polymer ?
#
loop_
_entity_poly.entity_id
_entity_poly.type
_entity_poly.pdbx_seq_one_letter_code
_entity_poly.pdbx_strand_id
1 'polypeptide(L)'
;KASAYDLARSTSTPAILIVNSKGMSVSLAAYIKGFLEYRKDSCIKAVIFNQMSPMLYPRMKALVEQELGISVLGYVPKAEDCVIESRHLGLVLPNEIPQLKSRLLKLAEVLEKSLDIDGILKLAESAPAMEEVSLTAEYTLEQPVRIGVAEDEAFCFFYEDNFNLLKEMGAELVLFSPIHDKRLPENLDGLLLYGGYPELNGKMLEQNQCIKAEIRDAVNGGMPCMAECGGFMYLHEEMEDMEGRFCKMAGVIPGKVFRTPGLSRFGYIMLSQQKTVLGEKDLGRIPAHEFHYFDSETCGKDFRAEKPESTRGWDCIHGTDTLMAGFPHLYYYGNQKVPEAFLKKCLEYKKQRHSQ
;
A
#
# COMPACT_ATOMS: atom_id res chain seq x y z
N LYS A 1 12.90 1.17 -12.57
CA LYS A 1 11.94 0.10 -12.90
C LYS A 1 11.71 -0.70 -11.63
N ALA A 2 10.50 -1.12 -11.38
CA ALA A 2 10.14 -1.82 -10.15
C ALA A 2 9.34 -3.07 -10.51
N SER A 3 9.97 -3.98 -11.23
CA SER A 3 9.41 -5.30 -11.55
C SER A 3 10.00 -6.37 -10.61
N ALA A 4 9.34 -7.52 -10.50
CA ALA A 4 9.91 -8.68 -9.80
C ALA A 4 11.30 -9.06 -10.35
N TYR A 5 11.51 -8.89 -11.66
CA TYR A 5 12.82 -9.06 -12.28
C TYR A 5 13.87 -8.09 -11.73
N ASP A 6 13.54 -6.79 -11.64
CA ASP A 6 14.48 -5.78 -11.12
C ASP A 6 14.82 -6.05 -9.65
N LEU A 7 13.82 -6.46 -8.84
CA LEU A 7 14.01 -6.80 -7.44
C LEU A 7 14.93 -8.03 -7.29
N ALA A 8 14.60 -9.15 -7.94
CA ALA A 8 15.40 -10.36 -7.87
C ALA A 8 16.87 -10.12 -8.29
N ARG A 9 17.06 -9.32 -9.33
CA ARG A 9 18.38 -8.95 -9.83
C ARG A 9 19.14 -8.05 -8.86
N SER A 10 18.50 -7.03 -8.30
CA SER A 10 19.14 -6.09 -7.37
C SER A 10 19.58 -6.75 -6.07
N THR A 11 18.84 -7.75 -5.61
CA THR A 11 19.13 -8.53 -4.41
C THR A 11 19.88 -9.82 -4.70
N SER A 12 20.12 -10.15 -5.99
CA SER A 12 20.66 -11.44 -6.46
C SER A 12 19.88 -12.64 -5.91
N THR A 13 18.59 -12.47 -5.63
CA THR A 13 17.73 -13.49 -5.04
C THR A 13 17.25 -14.48 -6.10
N PRO A 14 17.35 -15.82 -5.87
CA PRO A 14 16.80 -16.81 -6.77
C PRO A 14 15.27 -16.69 -6.83
N ALA A 15 14.73 -16.72 -8.04
CA ALA A 15 13.29 -16.59 -8.29
C ALA A 15 12.69 -17.93 -8.71
N ILE A 16 11.48 -18.23 -8.22
CA ILE A 16 10.63 -19.35 -8.67
C ILE A 16 9.54 -18.76 -9.57
N LEU A 17 9.48 -19.24 -10.80
CA LEU A 17 8.45 -18.84 -11.76
C LEU A 17 7.18 -19.69 -11.54
N ILE A 18 6.09 -19.07 -11.10
CA ILE A 18 4.79 -19.73 -11.01
C ILE A 18 4.04 -19.51 -12.32
N VAL A 19 3.78 -20.57 -13.07
CA VAL A 19 3.13 -20.49 -14.39
C VAL A 19 1.72 -21.05 -14.35
N ASN A 20 0.76 -20.32 -14.92
CA ASN A 20 -0.58 -20.86 -15.13
C ASN A 20 -0.53 -21.92 -16.24
N SER A 21 -0.75 -23.17 -15.88
CA SER A 21 -0.67 -24.33 -16.79
C SER A 21 -2.04 -24.85 -17.25
N LYS A 22 -3.14 -24.15 -16.89
CA LYS A 22 -4.49 -24.55 -17.28
C LYS A 22 -4.64 -24.65 -18.79
N GLY A 23 -4.99 -25.87 -19.27
CA GLY A 23 -5.21 -26.11 -20.69
C GLY A 23 -3.94 -26.12 -21.55
N MET A 24 -2.75 -26.09 -20.93
CA MET A 24 -1.46 -26.13 -21.63
C MET A 24 -0.89 -27.55 -21.63
N SER A 25 -0.14 -27.88 -22.69
CA SER A 25 0.64 -29.10 -22.85
C SER A 25 2.08 -28.70 -23.24
N VAL A 26 2.60 -29.19 -24.37
CA VAL A 26 3.97 -28.84 -24.83
C VAL A 26 4.21 -27.37 -24.96
N SER A 27 3.17 -26.56 -25.26
CA SER A 27 3.25 -25.09 -25.28
C SER A 27 3.70 -24.48 -23.95
N LEU A 28 3.55 -25.20 -22.83
CA LEU A 28 4.05 -24.74 -21.52
C LEU A 28 5.58 -24.59 -21.52
N ALA A 29 6.30 -25.53 -22.15
CA ALA A 29 7.75 -25.43 -22.27
C ALA A 29 8.18 -24.19 -23.07
N ALA A 30 7.51 -23.89 -24.18
CA ALA A 30 7.77 -22.67 -24.95
C ALA A 30 7.49 -21.39 -24.15
N TYR A 31 6.40 -21.39 -23.35
CA TYR A 31 6.05 -20.26 -22.48
C TYR A 31 7.12 -20.02 -21.39
N ILE A 32 7.56 -21.08 -20.71
CA ILE A 32 8.62 -21.02 -19.71
C ILE A 32 9.94 -20.57 -20.34
N LYS A 33 10.31 -21.14 -21.50
CA LYS A 33 11.50 -20.77 -22.25
C LYS A 33 11.52 -19.26 -22.57
N GLY A 34 10.37 -18.71 -22.94
CA GLY A 34 10.24 -17.28 -23.18
C GLY A 34 10.65 -16.43 -21.96
N PHE A 35 10.23 -16.80 -20.74
CA PHE A 35 10.66 -16.11 -19.53
C PHE A 35 12.15 -16.27 -19.23
N LEU A 36 12.72 -17.44 -19.47
CA LEU A 36 14.14 -17.70 -19.21
C LEU A 36 15.05 -16.94 -20.18
N GLU A 37 14.66 -16.84 -21.43
CA GLU A 37 15.49 -16.27 -22.50
C GLU A 37 15.24 -14.77 -22.74
N TYR A 38 14.04 -14.26 -22.41
CA TYR A 38 13.74 -12.83 -22.61
C TYR A 38 14.69 -11.90 -21.84
N ARG A 39 15.13 -12.34 -20.66
CA ARG A 39 16.17 -11.70 -19.86
C ARG A 39 17.12 -12.78 -19.34
N LYS A 40 18.35 -12.83 -19.86
CA LYS A 40 19.35 -13.87 -19.49
C LYS A 40 19.76 -13.85 -18.02
N ASP A 41 19.61 -12.69 -17.35
CA ASP A 41 19.92 -12.46 -15.94
C ASP A 41 18.66 -12.41 -15.06
N SER A 42 17.62 -13.16 -15.41
CA SER A 42 16.31 -13.15 -14.76
C SER A 42 16.27 -13.70 -13.33
N CYS A 43 17.36 -14.32 -12.86
CA CYS A 43 17.44 -15.03 -11.59
C CYS A 43 16.42 -16.19 -11.41
N ILE A 44 15.66 -16.57 -12.44
CA ILE A 44 14.73 -17.69 -12.39
C ILE A 44 15.53 -18.99 -12.29
N LYS A 45 15.33 -19.75 -11.21
CA LYS A 45 16.06 -21.00 -10.92
C LYS A 45 15.16 -22.21 -10.85
N ALA A 46 13.86 -22.03 -10.70
CA ALA A 46 12.89 -23.10 -10.64
C ALA A 46 11.52 -22.66 -11.13
N VAL A 47 10.64 -23.62 -11.35
CA VAL A 47 9.26 -23.43 -11.83
C VAL A 47 8.28 -24.20 -10.95
N ILE A 48 7.10 -23.64 -10.74
CA ILE A 48 5.92 -24.31 -10.17
C ILE A 48 4.77 -24.19 -11.18
N PHE A 49 4.08 -25.31 -11.45
CA PHE A 49 2.92 -25.32 -12.34
C PHE A 49 1.64 -25.05 -11.56
N ASN A 50 1.00 -23.92 -11.78
CA ASN A 50 -0.28 -23.59 -11.17
C ASN A 50 -1.44 -24.09 -12.04
N GLN A 51 -2.51 -24.60 -11.42
CA GLN A 51 -3.67 -25.24 -12.05
C GLN A 51 -3.32 -26.43 -12.94
N MET A 52 -2.31 -27.21 -12.54
CA MET A 52 -1.89 -28.42 -13.23
C MET A 52 -2.67 -29.64 -12.73
N SER A 53 -3.09 -30.49 -13.66
CA SER A 53 -3.66 -31.80 -13.32
C SER A 53 -2.58 -32.76 -12.75
N PRO A 54 -2.87 -33.50 -11.63
CA PRO A 54 -1.95 -34.48 -11.08
C PRO A 54 -1.52 -35.52 -12.10
N MET A 55 -2.43 -35.92 -12.99
CA MET A 55 -2.16 -36.95 -14.03
C MET A 55 -1.17 -36.44 -15.09
N LEU A 56 -1.23 -35.14 -15.42
CA LEU A 56 -0.37 -34.56 -16.47
C LEU A 56 1.01 -34.14 -15.92
N TYR A 57 1.08 -33.83 -14.61
CA TYR A 57 2.27 -33.30 -13.97
C TYR A 57 3.56 -34.09 -14.22
N PRO A 58 3.62 -35.43 -14.04
CA PRO A 58 4.89 -36.17 -14.22
C PRO A 58 5.47 -36.02 -15.63
N ARG A 59 4.59 -36.04 -16.63
CA ARG A 59 4.99 -35.89 -18.04
C ARG A 59 5.49 -34.47 -18.32
N MET A 60 4.80 -33.46 -17.80
CA MET A 60 5.17 -32.06 -18.02
C MET A 60 6.43 -31.69 -17.26
N LYS A 61 6.61 -32.23 -16.05
CA LYS A 61 7.85 -32.08 -15.28
C LYS A 61 9.04 -32.61 -16.08
N ALA A 62 8.97 -33.87 -16.53
CA ALA A 62 10.04 -34.50 -17.30
C ALA A 62 10.38 -33.67 -18.56
N LEU A 63 9.36 -33.24 -19.31
CA LEU A 63 9.52 -32.42 -20.52
C LEU A 63 10.29 -31.12 -20.22
N VAL A 64 9.85 -30.34 -19.22
CA VAL A 64 10.44 -29.05 -18.88
C VAL A 64 11.85 -29.21 -18.34
N GLU A 65 12.10 -30.17 -17.46
CA GLU A 65 13.44 -30.43 -16.91
C GLU A 65 14.43 -30.91 -17.99
N GLN A 66 14.00 -31.77 -18.90
CA GLN A 66 14.86 -32.31 -19.98
C GLN A 66 15.15 -31.27 -21.07
N GLU A 67 14.13 -30.50 -21.51
CA GLU A 67 14.30 -29.57 -22.62
C GLU A 67 14.88 -28.21 -22.21
N LEU A 68 14.59 -27.74 -20.96
CA LEU A 68 14.97 -26.41 -20.53
C LEU A 68 16.05 -26.41 -19.45
N GLY A 69 16.40 -27.56 -18.87
CA GLY A 69 17.41 -27.65 -17.82
C GLY A 69 17.08 -26.90 -16.53
N ILE A 70 15.78 -26.67 -16.27
CA ILE A 70 15.31 -25.96 -15.09
C ILE A 70 14.51 -26.87 -14.17
N SER A 71 14.73 -26.78 -12.85
CA SER A 71 14.03 -27.61 -11.88
C SER A 71 12.55 -27.26 -11.77
N VAL A 72 11.67 -28.28 -11.71
CA VAL A 72 10.25 -28.13 -11.44
C VAL A 72 9.96 -28.57 -10.01
N LEU A 73 9.67 -27.60 -9.14
CA LEU A 73 9.47 -27.80 -7.69
C LEU A 73 8.03 -28.13 -7.31
N GLY A 74 7.27 -28.66 -8.24
CA GLY A 74 5.93 -29.14 -7.96
C GLY A 74 4.83 -28.46 -8.79
N TYR A 75 3.61 -28.69 -8.35
CA TYR A 75 2.42 -28.14 -8.99
C TYR A 75 1.35 -27.82 -7.96
N VAL A 76 0.44 -26.91 -8.31
CA VAL A 76 -0.77 -26.62 -7.55
C VAL A 76 -1.96 -27.08 -8.39
N PRO A 77 -2.75 -28.06 -7.91
CA PRO A 77 -3.97 -28.47 -8.61
C PRO A 77 -5.05 -27.36 -8.51
N LYS A 78 -6.15 -27.53 -9.22
CA LYS A 78 -7.30 -26.64 -9.07
C LYS A 78 -7.88 -26.80 -7.66
N ALA A 79 -7.81 -25.77 -6.83
CA ALA A 79 -8.29 -25.73 -5.45
C ALA A 79 -9.46 -24.72 -5.31
N GLU A 80 -10.67 -25.14 -5.70
CA GLU A 80 -11.86 -24.28 -5.75
C GLU A 80 -12.24 -23.74 -4.36
N ASP A 81 -12.08 -24.55 -3.32
CA ASP A 81 -12.40 -24.17 -1.93
C ASP A 81 -11.44 -23.14 -1.33
N CYS A 82 -10.30 -22.89 -2.00
CA CYS A 82 -9.24 -21.99 -1.52
C CYS A 82 -9.19 -20.67 -2.28
N VAL A 83 -10.17 -20.39 -3.14
CA VAL A 83 -10.20 -19.16 -3.94
C VAL A 83 -10.50 -17.98 -3.03
N ILE A 84 -9.65 -16.96 -3.11
CA ILE A 84 -9.88 -15.65 -2.51
C ILE A 84 -10.33 -14.71 -3.62
N GLU A 85 -11.45 -14.04 -3.41
CA GLU A 85 -12.01 -13.10 -4.38
C GLU A 85 -11.14 -11.85 -4.52
N SER A 86 -11.14 -11.28 -5.73
CA SER A 86 -10.47 -10.01 -6.02
C SER A 86 -11.46 -8.86 -6.00
N ARG A 87 -10.99 -7.70 -5.57
CA ARG A 87 -11.66 -6.41 -5.74
C ARG A 87 -11.02 -5.60 -6.88
N HIS A 88 -11.58 -4.44 -7.17
CA HIS A 88 -11.04 -3.51 -8.17
C HIS A 88 -9.64 -2.99 -7.84
N LEU A 89 -9.24 -2.94 -6.55
CA LEU A 89 -7.92 -2.51 -6.07
C LEU A 89 -7.11 -3.63 -5.41
N GLY A 90 -7.44 -4.89 -5.63
CA GLY A 90 -6.70 -6.01 -5.05
C GLY A 90 -7.60 -7.10 -4.49
N LEU A 91 -7.15 -7.78 -3.43
CA LEU A 91 -7.91 -8.83 -2.75
C LEU A 91 -8.89 -8.23 -1.75
N VAL A 92 -9.91 -9.02 -1.38
CA VAL A 92 -10.78 -8.74 -0.24
C VAL A 92 -9.95 -8.73 1.04
N LEU A 93 -10.27 -7.86 1.98
CA LEU A 93 -9.52 -7.76 3.24
C LEU A 93 -9.61 -9.06 4.06
N PRO A 94 -8.55 -9.43 4.78
CA PRO A 94 -8.52 -10.68 5.55
C PRO A 94 -9.67 -10.86 6.54
N ASN A 95 -10.08 -9.79 7.22
CA ASN A 95 -11.18 -9.77 8.18
C ASN A 95 -12.57 -9.91 7.54
N GLU A 96 -12.69 -9.68 6.23
CA GLU A 96 -13.93 -9.82 5.47
C GLU A 96 -14.11 -11.24 4.87
N ILE A 97 -13.06 -12.06 4.89
CA ILE A 97 -13.09 -13.41 4.30
C ILE A 97 -13.60 -14.42 5.35
N PRO A 98 -14.80 -14.98 5.18
CA PRO A 98 -15.29 -15.99 6.12
C PRO A 98 -14.34 -17.18 6.17
N GLN A 99 -13.99 -17.62 7.39
CA GLN A 99 -13.16 -18.80 7.63
C GLN A 99 -11.80 -18.77 6.91
N LEU A 100 -11.18 -17.60 6.71
CA LEU A 100 -9.89 -17.47 6.02
C LEU A 100 -8.84 -18.46 6.55
N LYS A 101 -8.69 -18.57 7.88
CA LYS A 101 -7.73 -19.51 8.49
C LYS A 101 -7.97 -20.97 8.04
N SER A 102 -9.23 -21.41 8.00
CA SER A 102 -9.59 -22.76 7.53
C SER A 102 -9.28 -22.97 6.06
N ARG A 103 -9.53 -21.96 5.21
CA ARG A 103 -9.18 -22.01 3.78
C ARG A 103 -7.67 -22.08 3.57
N LEU A 104 -6.89 -21.29 4.33
CA LEU A 104 -5.42 -21.34 4.27
C LEU A 104 -4.86 -22.68 4.75
N LEU A 105 -5.41 -23.28 5.80
CA LEU A 105 -5.00 -24.61 6.26
C LEU A 105 -5.28 -25.70 5.19
N LYS A 106 -6.46 -25.67 4.56
CA LYS A 106 -6.75 -26.57 3.44
C LYS A 106 -5.79 -26.39 2.26
N LEU A 107 -5.45 -25.14 1.93
CA LEU A 107 -4.46 -24.85 0.90
C LEU A 107 -3.09 -25.41 1.28
N ALA A 108 -2.65 -25.24 2.53
CA ALA A 108 -1.39 -25.79 3.03
C ALA A 108 -1.32 -27.30 2.86
N GLU A 109 -2.38 -28.03 3.24
CA GLU A 109 -2.46 -29.50 3.05
C GLU A 109 -2.33 -29.91 1.57
N VAL A 110 -2.86 -29.12 0.65
CA VAL A 110 -2.72 -29.36 -0.80
C VAL A 110 -1.27 -29.13 -1.24
N LEU A 111 -0.68 -28.02 -0.78
CA LEU A 111 0.68 -27.63 -1.16
C LEU A 111 1.74 -28.61 -0.60
N GLU A 112 1.60 -29.07 0.63
CA GLU A 112 2.49 -30.07 1.23
C GLU A 112 2.55 -31.37 0.42
N LYS A 113 1.44 -31.75 -0.23
CA LYS A 113 1.37 -33.00 -1.04
C LYS A 113 1.86 -32.81 -2.47
N SER A 114 1.91 -31.60 -2.97
CA SER A 114 2.12 -31.33 -4.39
C SER A 114 3.35 -30.49 -4.71
N LEU A 115 3.95 -29.83 -3.72
CA LEU A 115 5.19 -29.05 -3.86
C LEU A 115 6.38 -29.80 -3.21
N ASP A 116 7.54 -29.62 -3.80
CA ASP A 116 8.83 -29.97 -3.20
C ASP A 116 9.27 -28.85 -2.25
N ILE A 117 8.73 -28.89 -1.02
CA ILE A 117 9.02 -27.86 0.00
C ILE A 117 10.50 -27.83 0.34
N ASP A 118 11.16 -28.99 0.46
CA ASP A 118 12.60 -29.06 0.76
C ASP A 118 13.43 -28.44 -0.37
N GLY A 119 13.03 -28.69 -1.62
CA GLY A 119 13.65 -28.04 -2.78
C GLY A 119 13.48 -26.53 -2.81
N ILE A 120 12.31 -26.03 -2.40
CA ILE A 120 12.05 -24.59 -2.27
C ILE A 120 12.94 -23.96 -1.17
N LEU A 121 13.02 -24.58 0.01
CA LEU A 121 13.86 -24.13 1.12
C LEU A 121 15.35 -24.14 0.73
N LYS A 122 15.82 -25.22 0.13
CA LYS A 122 17.20 -25.32 -0.36
C LYS A 122 17.53 -24.25 -1.40
N LEU A 123 16.57 -23.91 -2.27
CA LEU A 123 16.75 -22.81 -3.22
C LEU A 123 16.81 -21.45 -2.50
N ALA A 124 15.95 -21.25 -1.51
CA ALA A 124 15.97 -20.02 -0.70
C ALA A 124 17.29 -19.84 0.06
N GLU A 125 17.82 -20.91 0.64
CA GLU A 125 19.13 -20.92 1.32
C GLU A 125 20.32 -20.62 0.39
N SER A 126 20.15 -20.80 -0.91
CA SER A 126 21.17 -20.43 -1.91
C SER A 126 21.24 -18.91 -2.23
N ALA A 127 20.34 -18.12 -1.67
CA ALA A 127 20.40 -16.67 -1.81
C ALA A 127 21.66 -16.12 -1.14
N PRO A 128 22.37 -15.16 -1.77
CA PRO A 128 23.52 -14.55 -1.15
C PRO A 128 23.14 -13.79 0.13
N ALA A 129 24.02 -13.78 1.12
CA ALA A 129 23.84 -12.93 2.28
C ALA A 129 23.79 -11.45 1.83
N MET A 130 22.84 -10.72 2.35
CA MET A 130 22.76 -9.26 2.18
C MET A 130 23.41 -8.59 3.40
N GLU A 131 24.04 -7.44 3.16
CA GLU A 131 24.52 -6.61 4.26
C GLU A 131 23.30 -6.13 5.06
N GLU A 132 23.42 -6.23 6.38
CA GLU A 132 22.40 -5.70 7.29
C GLU A 132 22.47 -4.18 7.27
N VAL A 133 21.45 -3.54 6.76
CA VAL A 133 21.30 -2.07 6.81
C VAL A 133 20.32 -1.74 7.91
N SER A 134 20.81 -1.13 8.98
CA SER A 134 19.94 -0.59 10.02
C SER A 134 19.26 0.68 9.51
N LEU A 135 17.96 0.59 9.24
CA LEU A 135 17.13 1.75 8.97
C LEU A 135 16.71 2.34 10.34
N THR A 136 17.28 3.47 10.70
CA THR A 136 16.99 4.17 11.96
C THR A 136 16.38 5.53 11.69
N ALA A 137 15.69 6.08 12.68
CA ALA A 137 15.22 7.45 12.65
C ALA A 137 16.42 8.43 12.63
N GLU A 138 16.43 9.34 11.65
CA GLU A 138 17.44 10.41 11.54
C GLU A 138 17.17 11.55 12.54
N TYR A 139 15.97 11.63 13.06
CA TYR A 139 15.50 12.65 13.98
C TYR A 139 14.63 12.05 15.08
N THR A 140 14.73 12.54 16.29
CA THR A 140 13.88 12.17 17.43
C THR A 140 13.39 13.41 18.15
N LEU A 141 12.10 13.45 18.47
CA LEU A 141 11.48 14.55 19.21
C LEU A 141 12.04 14.65 20.65
N GLU A 142 12.17 15.89 21.13
CA GLU A 142 12.53 16.16 22.54
C GLU A 142 11.45 15.71 23.52
N GLN A 143 10.20 15.68 23.10
CA GLN A 143 9.04 15.25 23.88
C GLN A 143 8.10 14.45 22.99
N PRO A 144 7.49 13.37 23.52
CA PRO A 144 6.56 12.55 22.74
C PRO A 144 5.32 13.36 22.33
N VAL A 145 4.76 13.05 21.17
CA VAL A 145 3.51 13.59 20.67
C VAL A 145 2.50 12.47 20.45
N ARG A 146 1.22 12.76 20.67
CA ARG A 146 0.13 11.79 20.47
C ARG A 146 -0.53 12.00 19.11
N ILE A 147 -0.45 11.00 18.26
CA ILE A 147 -0.97 11.05 16.89
C ILE A 147 -2.17 10.12 16.76
N GLY A 148 -3.33 10.67 16.45
CA GLY A 148 -4.50 9.89 16.09
C GLY A 148 -4.34 9.28 14.70
N VAL A 149 -4.47 7.96 14.61
CA VAL A 149 -4.38 7.23 13.35
C VAL A 149 -5.73 6.59 13.04
N ALA A 150 -6.33 6.96 11.90
CA ALA A 150 -7.56 6.33 11.44
C ALA A 150 -7.28 4.90 11.00
N GLU A 151 -7.95 3.92 11.62
CA GLU A 151 -7.85 2.50 11.30
C GLU A 151 -9.18 1.80 11.50
N ASP A 152 -9.79 1.38 10.39
CA ASP A 152 -10.97 0.53 10.32
C ASP A 152 -11.14 -0.03 8.90
N GLU A 153 -12.33 -0.50 8.54
CA GLU A 153 -12.63 -1.09 7.23
C GLU A 153 -12.48 -0.08 6.08
N ALA A 154 -12.62 1.22 6.37
CA ALA A 154 -12.43 2.29 5.39
C ALA A 154 -10.98 2.77 5.31
N PHE A 155 -10.20 2.63 6.38
CA PHE A 155 -8.83 3.12 6.51
C PHE A 155 -7.91 1.98 6.95
N CYS A 156 -7.42 1.21 5.98
CA CYS A 156 -6.69 -0.04 6.23
C CYS A 156 -5.43 -0.20 5.38
N PHE A 157 -5.07 0.81 4.59
CA PHE A 157 -3.88 0.76 3.74
C PHE A 157 -2.81 1.71 4.27
N PHE A 158 -1.87 1.15 5.00
CA PHE A 158 -0.70 1.82 5.57
C PHE A 158 0.51 0.89 5.58
N TYR A 159 1.69 1.46 5.74
CA TYR A 159 2.93 0.69 5.92
C TYR A 159 3.26 0.60 7.41
N GLU A 160 3.43 -0.61 7.93
CA GLU A 160 3.88 -0.83 9.32
C GLU A 160 5.25 -0.18 9.57
N ASP A 161 6.10 -0.15 8.56
CA ASP A 161 7.39 0.54 8.61
C ASP A 161 7.25 2.03 8.91
N ASN A 162 6.23 2.70 8.34
CA ASN A 162 5.95 4.10 8.65
C ASN A 162 5.56 4.28 10.11
N PHE A 163 4.78 3.37 10.68
CA PHE A 163 4.41 3.40 12.09
C PHE A 163 5.62 3.18 13.00
N ASN A 164 6.49 2.24 12.64
CA ASN A 164 7.71 1.97 13.39
C ASN A 164 8.63 3.19 13.38
N LEU A 165 8.84 3.81 12.23
CA LEU A 165 9.64 5.04 12.13
C LEU A 165 9.07 6.18 12.97
N LEU A 166 7.74 6.43 12.92
CA LEU A 166 7.10 7.45 13.72
C LEU A 166 7.27 7.21 15.22
N LYS A 167 7.15 5.95 15.67
CA LYS A 167 7.40 5.55 17.07
C LYS A 167 8.86 5.80 17.46
N GLU A 168 9.82 5.45 16.61
CA GLU A 168 11.25 5.73 16.81
C GLU A 168 11.53 7.24 16.90
N MET A 169 10.83 8.05 16.11
CA MET A 169 10.91 9.50 16.14
C MET A 169 10.24 10.13 17.37
N GLY A 170 9.54 9.34 18.21
CA GLY A 170 8.94 9.80 19.47
C GLY A 170 7.43 10.03 19.40
N ALA A 171 6.72 9.47 18.42
CA ALA A 171 5.26 9.51 18.37
C ALA A 171 4.62 8.36 19.16
N GLU A 172 3.59 8.68 19.94
CA GLU A 172 2.61 7.73 20.46
C GLU A 172 1.45 7.65 19.48
N LEU A 173 1.28 6.50 18.82
CA LEU A 173 0.18 6.28 17.87
C LEU A 173 -1.06 5.79 18.61
N VAL A 174 -2.18 6.48 18.42
CA VAL A 174 -3.47 6.19 19.05
C VAL A 174 -4.48 5.89 17.96
N LEU A 175 -4.88 4.63 17.83
CA LEU A 175 -5.83 4.21 16.80
C LEU A 175 -7.23 4.69 17.14
N PHE A 176 -7.99 5.06 16.11
CA PHE A 176 -9.42 5.36 16.20
C PHE A 176 -10.14 4.99 14.91
N SER A 177 -11.44 4.73 15.02
CA SER A 177 -12.26 4.36 13.87
C SER A 177 -13.20 5.49 13.45
N PRO A 178 -13.01 6.11 12.29
CA PRO A 178 -13.99 7.04 11.73
C PRO A 178 -15.39 6.44 11.52
N ILE A 179 -15.51 5.12 11.37
CA ILE A 179 -16.80 4.42 11.24
C ILE A 179 -17.44 4.19 12.60
N HIS A 180 -16.70 3.66 13.58
CA HIS A 180 -17.29 3.08 14.80
C HIS A 180 -17.17 3.98 16.02
N ASP A 181 -16.15 4.82 16.13
CA ASP A 181 -15.94 5.71 17.25
C ASP A 181 -16.79 6.97 17.11
N LYS A 182 -17.31 7.46 18.23
CA LYS A 182 -18.14 8.67 18.27
C LYS A 182 -17.32 9.95 18.42
N ARG A 183 -16.09 9.84 18.90
CA ARG A 183 -15.19 10.95 19.19
C ARG A 183 -13.76 10.61 18.86
N LEU A 184 -12.97 11.64 18.61
CA LEU A 184 -11.52 11.51 18.57
C LEU A 184 -10.97 11.14 19.95
N PRO A 185 -9.86 10.39 20.03
CA PRO A 185 -9.13 10.20 21.28
C PRO A 185 -8.71 11.54 21.88
N GLU A 186 -8.68 11.60 23.21
CA GLU A 186 -8.30 12.82 23.91
C GLU A 186 -6.83 13.16 23.75
N ASN A 187 -6.53 14.45 23.83
CA ASN A 187 -5.16 14.98 23.85
C ASN A 187 -4.30 14.63 22.64
N LEU A 188 -4.90 14.55 21.45
CA LEU A 188 -4.15 14.38 20.20
C LEU A 188 -3.38 15.67 19.86
N ASP A 189 -2.18 15.47 19.31
CA ASP A 189 -1.28 16.53 18.83
C ASP A 189 -1.21 16.56 17.30
N GLY A 190 -1.77 15.55 16.61
CA GLY A 190 -1.86 15.45 15.16
C GLY A 190 -2.73 14.29 14.70
N LEU A 191 -3.05 14.25 13.39
CA LEU A 191 -3.89 13.24 12.76
C LEU A 191 -3.19 12.64 11.54
N LEU A 192 -3.31 11.32 11.38
CA LEU A 192 -2.95 10.55 10.20
C LEU A 192 -4.18 9.81 9.67
N LEU A 193 -4.57 10.15 8.44
CA LEU A 193 -5.68 9.53 7.72
C LEU A 193 -5.10 8.84 6.49
N TYR A 194 -4.84 7.54 6.59
CA TYR A 194 -4.26 6.76 5.50
C TYR A 194 -5.28 6.30 4.46
N GLY A 195 -4.80 5.58 3.47
CA GLY A 195 -5.62 5.00 2.42
C GLY A 195 -6.48 3.83 2.89
N GLY A 196 -7.27 3.33 1.99
CA GLY A 196 -8.20 2.21 2.22
C GLY A 196 -9.33 2.23 1.21
N TYR A 197 -10.52 1.91 1.69
CA TYR A 197 -11.74 1.79 0.88
C TYR A 197 -12.90 2.61 1.46
N PRO A 198 -12.77 3.94 1.62
CA PRO A 198 -13.85 4.76 2.16
C PRO A 198 -15.10 4.74 1.28
N GLU A 199 -14.95 4.56 -0.04
CA GLU A 199 -16.06 4.47 -1.01
C GLU A 199 -16.94 3.23 -0.80
N LEU A 200 -16.42 2.15 -0.22
CA LEU A 200 -17.22 0.98 0.18
C LEU A 200 -18.04 1.24 1.44
N ASN A 201 -17.62 2.19 2.25
CA ASN A 201 -18.18 2.51 3.56
C ASN A 201 -18.83 3.91 3.59
N GLY A 202 -19.11 4.52 2.44
CA GLY A 202 -19.59 5.88 2.32
C GLY A 202 -20.81 6.21 3.20
N LYS A 203 -21.80 5.31 3.25
CA LYS A 203 -23.00 5.46 4.11
C LYS A 203 -22.65 5.49 5.60
N MET A 204 -21.78 4.60 6.05
CA MET A 204 -21.39 4.51 7.46
C MET A 204 -20.59 5.74 7.89
N LEU A 205 -19.66 6.16 7.06
CA LEU A 205 -18.88 7.39 7.26
C LEU A 205 -19.80 8.63 7.27
N GLU A 206 -20.77 8.72 6.36
CA GLU A 206 -21.74 9.80 6.32
C GLU A 206 -22.59 9.89 7.61
N GLN A 207 -23.01 8.76 8.16
CA GLN A 207 -23.85 8.69 9.37
C GLN A 207 -23.12 9.14 10.63
N ASN A 208 -21.80 8.96 10.69
CA ASN A 208 -21.03 9.34 11.88
C ASN A 208 -20.70 10.85 11.90
N GLN A 209 -21.73 11.65 12.15
CA GLN A 209 -21.64 13.12 12.12
C GLN A 209 -20.68 13.68 13.18
N CYS A 210 -20.63 13.04 14.37
CA CYS A 210 -19.85 13.56 15.49
C CYS A 210 -18.36 13.55 15.18
N ILE A 211 -17.81 12.40 14.77
CA ILE A 211 -16.37 12.29 14.52
C ILE A 211 -15.95 13.11 13.29
N LYS A 212 -16.80 13.22 12.25
CA LYS A 212 -16.55 14.09 11.10
C LYS A 212 -16.41 15.54 11.52
N ALA A 213 -17.31 16.02 12.38
CA ALA A 213 -17.26 17.39 12.88
C ALA A 213 -16.01 17.61 13.72
N GLU A 214 -15.65 16.68 14.61
CA GLU A 214 -14.45 16.80 15.44
C GLU A 214 -13.16 16.81 14.59
N ILE A 215 -13.07 15.95 13.56
CA ILE A 215 -11.93 15.94 12.63
C ILE A 215 -11.84 17.28 11.88
N ARG A 216 -12.97 17.77 11.32
CA ARG A 216 -13.01 19.05 10.64
C ARG A 216 -12.59 20.19 11.53
N ASP A 217 -13.15 20.26 12.73
CA ASP A 217 -12.90 21.33 13.69
C ASP A 217 -11.44 21.28 14.18
N ALA A 218 -10.89 20.09 14.41
CA ALA A 218 -9.48 19.90 14.78
C ALA A 218 -8.53 20.39 13.67
N VAL A 219 -8.73 19.94 12.43
CA VAL A 219 -7.86 20.32 11.30
C VAL A 219 -7.99 21.83 11.00
N ASN A 220 -9.22 22.35 10.95
CA ASN A 220 -9.44 23.81 10.75
C ASN A 220 -8.93 24.64 11.93
N GLY A 221 -8.88 24.06 13.13
CA GLY A 221 -8.29 24.66 14.33
C GLY A 221 -6.75 24.60 14.35
N GLY A 222 -6.13 24.08 13.32
CA GLY A 222 -4.67 24.07 13.16
C GLY A 222 -3.98 22.81 13.70
N MET A 223 -4.72 21.77 14.09
CA MET A 223 -4.10 20.48 14.40
C MET A 223 -3.43 19.91 13.14
N PRO A 224 -2.14 19.56 13.18
CA PRO A 224 -1.44 18.98 12.04
C PRO A 224 -2.10 17.71 11.55
N CYS A 225 -2.30 17.60 10.23
CA CYS A 225 -2.92 16.47 9.59
C CYS A 225 -2.18 16.06 8.32
N MET A 226 -1.87 14.76 8.20
CA MET A 226 -1.49 14.15 6.93
C MET A 226 -2.60 13.20 6.48
N ALA A 227 -3.00 13.29 5.21
CA ALA A 227 -4.06 12.47 4.64
C ALA A 227 -3.68 11.94 3.26
N GLU A 228 -3.68 10.62 3.12
CA GLU A 228 -3.29 9.91 1.90
C GLU A 228 -4.50 9.19 1.29
N CYS A 229 -4.66 9.29 -0.03
CA CYS A 229 -5.63 8.53 -0.83
C CYS A 229 -7.04 8.49 -0.21
N GLY A 230 -7.45 7.39 0.43
CA GLY A 230 -8.74 7.28 1.11
C GLY A 230 -8.96 8.34 2.20
N GLY A 231 -7.93 8.65 2.97
CA GLY A 231 -7.96 9.72 3.96
C GLY A 231 -8.14 11.10 3.33
N PHE A 232 -7.47 11.34 2.21
CA PHE A 232 -7.68 12.55 1.42
C PHE A 232 -9.12 12.64 0.87
N MET A 233 -9.66 11.52 0.35
CA MET A 233 -11.04 11.45 -0.12
C MET A 233 -12.04 11.81 1.01
N TYR A 234 -11.80 11.30 2.21
CA TYR A 234 -12.63 11.56 3.37
C TYR A 234 -12.59 13.01 3.88
N LEU A 235 -11.52 13.75 3.63
CA LEU A 235 -11.43 15.17 4.01
C LEU A 235 -12.26 16.09 3.11
N HIS A 236 -12.77 15.64 1.97
CA HIS A 236 -13.63 16.44 1.09
C HIS A 236 -15.02 16.71 1.70
N GLU A 237 -15.79 17.57 1.02
CA GLU A 237 -17.20 17.81 1.36
C GLU A 237 -18.06 16.60 1.04
N GLU A 238 -17.84 15.99 -0.15
CA GLU A 238 -18.61 14.85 -0.61
C GLU A 238 -17.70 13.85 -1.34
N MET A 239 -18.06 12.58 -1.25
CA MET A 239 -17.40 11.48 -1.96
C MET A 239 -18.45 10.56 -2.59
N GLU A 240 -18.26 10.21 -3.86
CA GLU A 240 -19.07 9.22 -4.56
C GLU A 240 -18.80 7.82 -4.01
N ASP A 241 -19.84 7.08 -3.65
CA ASP A 241 -19.75 5.68 -3.24
C ASP A 241 -19.79 4.73 -4.46
N MET A 242 -19.67 3.43 -4.21
CA MET A 242 -19.70 2.41 -5.27
C MET A 242 -21.06 2.27 -5.96
N GLU A 243 -22.13 2.84 -5.39
CA GLU A 243 -23.48 2.88 -5.98
C GLU A 243 -23.74 4.17 -6.79
N GLY A 244 -22.73 5.06 -6.90
CA GLY A 244 -22.84 6.34 -7.60
C GLY A 244 -23.53 7.44 -6.80
N ARG A 245 -23.65 7.27 -5.48
CA ARG A 245 -24.27 8.24 -4.59
C ARG A 245 -23.19 9.09 -3.92
N PHE A 246 -23.39 10.40 -3.85
CA PHE A 246 -22.52 11.29 -3.09
C PHE A 246 -22.89 11.28 -1.61
N CYS A 247 -21.93 10.90 -0.77
CA CYS A 247 -22.00 10.86 0.68
C CYS A 247 -21.24 12.04 1.27
N LYS A 248 -21.81 12.70 2.27
CA LYS A 248 -21.15 13.83 2.96
C LYS A 248 -20.01 13.33 3.84
N MET A 249 -18.82 13.93 3.63
CA MET A 249 -17.59 13.59 4.33
C MET A 249 -17.21 14.65 5.37
N ALA A 250 -15.92 14.75 5.76
CA ALA A 250 -15.49 15.65 6.83
C ALA A 250 -15.61 17.15 6.46
N GLY A 251 -15.47 17.51 5.18
CA GLY A 251 -15.65 18.89 4.72
C GLY A 251 -14.51 19.86 5.12
N VAL A 252 -13.29 19.36 5.15
CA VAL A 252 -12.06 20.17 5.32
C VAL A 252 -11.61 20.74 3.98
N ILE A 253 -11.71 19.93 2.93
CA ILE A 253 -11.33 20.28 1.55
C ILE A 253 -12.60 20.51 0.74
N PRO A 254 -12.74 21.67 0.06
CA PRO A 254 -13.92 21.95 -0.74
C PRO A 254 -13.97 21.06 -1.98
N GLY A 255 -15.20 20.80 -2.47
CA GLY A 255 -15.46 20.02 -3.67
C GLY A 255 -15.70 18.53 -3.40
N LYS A 256 -15.77 17.78 -4.50
CA LYS A 256 -16.20 16.39 -4.49
C LYS A 256 -15.12 15.46 -5.00
N VAL A 257 -15.15 14.25 -4.47
CA VAL A 257 -14.42 13.10 -5.02
C VAL A 257 -15.40 12.25 -5.80
N PHE A 258 -15.04 11.82 -7.00
CA PHE A 258 -15.88 11.07 -7.92
C PHE A 258 -15.13 9.89 -8.52
N ARG A 259 -15.89 8.85 -8.88
CA ARG A 259 -15.35 7.64 -9.51
C ARG A 259 -15.00 7.88 -10.98
N THR A 260 -13.85 7.37 -11.40
CA THR A 260 -13.40 7.41 -12.80
C THR A 260 -13.67 6.08 -13.53
N PRO A 261 -13.83 6.08 -14.86
CA PRO A 261 -14.09 4.86 -15.64
C PRO A 261 -12.96 3.83 -15.60
N GLY A 262 -11.78 4.23 -15.18
CA GLY A 262 -10.58 3.38 -15.08
C GLY A 262 -9.59 3.97 -14.11
N LEU A 263 -8.39 3.38 -14.00
CA LEU A 263 -7.31 3.93 -13.18
C LEU A 263 -6.99 5.37 -13.59
N SER A 264 -7.19 6.30 -12.68
CA SER A 264 -6.92 7.72 -12.91
C SER A 264 -5.42 7.97 -12.98
N ARG A 265 -4.71 7.51 -11.96
CA ARG A 265 -3.25 7.58 -11.85
C ARG A 265 -2.74 6.28 -11.27
N PHE A 266 -1.58 5.83 -11.76
CA PHE A 266 -1.06 4.52 -11.37
C PHE A 266 0.45 4.49 -11.35
N GLY A 267 1.00 3.86 -10.30
CA GLY A 267 2.40 3.47 -10.15
C GLY A 267 3.28 4.53 -9.52
N TYR A 268 4.58 4.30 -9.56
CA TYR A 268 5.57 5.12 -8.88
C TYR A 268 5.67 6.53 -9.46
N ILE A 269 5.89 7.47 -8.58
CA ILE A 269 6.06 8.90 -8.87
C ILE A 269 7.16 9.48 -7.97
N MET A 270 7.67 10.62 -8.38
CA MET A 270 8.55 11.45 -7.58
C MET A 270 7.84 12.79 -7.35
N LEU A 271 7.64 13.13 -6.08
CA LEU A 271 7.04 14.40 -5.69
C LEU A 271 8.10 15.47 -5.47
N SER A 272 7.80 16.67 -5.90
CA SER A 272 8.56 17.89 -5.58
C SER A 272 7.62 18.97 -5.10
N GLN A 273 7.99 19.63 -4.01
CA GLN A 273 7.24 20.68 -3.36
C GLN A 273 7.26 21.98 -4.19
N GLN A 274 6.14 22.70 -4.25
CA GLN A 274 6.02 23.97 -4.99
C GLN A 274 5.90 25.18 -4.06
N LYS A 275 5.63 25.00 -2.79
CA LYS A 275 5.58 26.04 -1.78
C LYS A 275 5.93 25.48 -0.40
N THR A 276 6.01 26.32 0.62
CA THR A 276 6.20 25.92 2.02
C THR A 276 5.03 25.06 2.49
N VAL A 277 5.32 23.87 3.03
CA VAL A 277 4.36 22.90 3.57
C VAL A 277 4.91 22.34 4.87
N LEU A 278 4.06 22.20 5.90
CA LEU A 278 4.46 21.75 7.24
C LEU A 278 5.62 22.58 7.82
N GLY A 279 5.67 23.88 7.50
CA GLY A 279 6.73 24.80 7.92
C GLY A 279 8.03 24.69 7.15
N GLU A 280 8.20 23.70 6.29
CA GLU A 280 9.44 23.47 5.55
C GLU A 280 9.37 24.05 4.13
N LYS A 281 10.46 24.70 3.71
CA LYS A 281 10.60 25.29 2.37
C LYS A 281 11.11 24.26 1.35
N ASP A 282 11.78 23.22 1.80
CA ASP A 282 12.34 22.19 0.94
C ASP A 282 12.34 20.83 1.67
N LEU A 283 11.33 20.04 1.38
CA LEU A 283 11.24 18.65 1.81
C LEU A 283 12.07 17.67 0.93
N GLY A 284 12.73 18.21 -0.12
CA GLY A 284 13.46 17.41 -1.08
C GLY A 284 12.55 16.66 -2.05
N ARG A 285 13.13 15.67 -2.73
CA ARG A 285 12.38 14.77 -3.62
C ARG A 285 11.79 13.62 -2.81
N ILE A 286 10.49 13.36 -2.94
CA ILE A 286 9.77 12.37 -2.16
C ILE A 286 9.30 11.25 -3.08
N PRO A 287 9.85 10.03 -2.96
CA PRO A 287 9.33 8.88 -3.68
C PRO A 287 7.95 8.50 -3.12
N ALA A 288 7.00 8.30 -4.03
CA ALA A 288 5.63 7.94 -3.69
C ALA A 288 5.02 7.04 -4.76
N HIS A 289 3.81 6.57 -4.53
CA HIS A 289 3.02 5.92 -5.57
C HIS A 289 1.56 6.35 -5.49
N GLU A 290 0.85 6.21 -6.61
CA GLU A 290 -0.61 6.39 -6.67
C GLU A 290 -1.25 5.13 -7.27
N PHE A 291 -2.41 4.76 -6.73
CA PHE A 291 -3.22 3.66 -7.24
C PHE A 291 -4.69 3.86 -6.84
N HIS A 292 -5.46 4.55 -7.69
CA HIS A 292 -6.86 4.87 -7.38
C HIS A 292 -7.74 4.94 -8.63
N TYR A 293 -9.03 4.62 -8.44
CA TYR A 293 -10.11 4.72 -9.45
C TYR A 293 -11.02 5.93 -9.21
N PHE A 294 -10.57 6.84 -8.36
CA PHE A 294 -11.28 8.08 -8.04
C PHE A 294 -10.44 9.28 -8.46
N ASP A 295 -11.06 10.41 -8.67
CA ASP A 295 -10.41 11.69 -8.84
C ASP A 295 -11.15 12.76 -8.03
N SER A 296 -10.59 13.95 -7.92
CA SER A 296 -11.15 15.05 -7.16
C SER A 296 -11.29 16.29 -8.04
N GLU A 297 -12.35 17.07 -7.80
CA GLU A 297 -12.48 18.42 -8.35
C GLU A 297 -11.33 19.34 -7.90
N THR A 298 -10.71 19.02 -6.75
CA THR A 298 -9.63 19.81 -6.14
C THR A 298 -8.50 18.88 -5.66
N CYS A 299 -7.65 18.41 -6.57
CA CYS A 299 -6.50 17.55 -6.23
C CYS A 299 -5.34 18.26 -5.52
N GLY A 300 -5.41 19.58 -5.35
CA GLY A 300 -4.29 20.39 -4.86
C GLY A 300 -3.27 20.72 -5.96
N LYS A 301 -2.36 21.66 -5.65
CA LYS A 301 -1.31 22.12 -6.57
C LYS A 301 -0.01 22.47 -5.87
N ASP A 302 0.15 22.02 -4.65
CA ASP A 302 1.26 22.43 -3.80
C ASP A 302 2.47 21.49 -3.92
N PHE A 303 2.27 20.39 -4.64
CA PHE A 303 3.32 19.49 -5.12
C PHE A 303 3.17 19.18 -6.60
N ARG A 304 4.28 18.87 -7.23
CA ARG A 304 4.38 18.32 -8.59
C ARG A 304 4.75 16.85 -8.50
N ALA A 305 3.91 15.99 -9.04
CA ALA A 305 4.20 14.57 -9.25
C ALA A 305 4.77 14.37 -10.65
N GLU A 306 5.84 13.60 -10.76
CA GLU A 306 6.49 13.25 -12.03
C GLU A 306 6.73 11.74 -12.12
N LYS A 307 6.51 11.16 -13.29
CA LYS A 307 6.86 9.77 -13.55
C LYS A 307 8.39 9.62 -13.68
N PRO A 308 9.01 8.61 -13.03
CA PRO A 308 10.48 8.46 -13.04
C PRO A 308 11.12 8.33 -14.43
N GLU A 309 10.40 7.78 -15.41
CA GLU A 309 10.94 7.47 -16.75
C GLU A 309 10.13 8.11 -17.89
N SER A 310 9.40 9.21 -17.63
CA SER A 310 8.65 9.92 -18.64
C SER A 310 8.52 11.40 -18.31
N THR A 311 8.11 12.21 -19.27
CA THR A 311 7.81 13.64 -19.08
C THR A 311 6.42 13.88 -18.48
N ARG A 312 5.65 12.80 -18.19
CA ARG A 312 4.32 12.91 -17.63
C ARG A 312 4.39 13.34 -16.17
N GLY A 313 3.68 14.39 -15.84
CA GLY A 313 3.55 14.88 -14.48
C GLY A 313 2.24 15.65 -14.30
N TRP A 314 1.84 15.85 -13.05
CA TRP A 314 0.62 16.57 -12.67
C TRP A 314 0.80 17.25 -11.33
N ASP A 315 0.01 18.29 -11.10
CA ASP A 315 -0.06 18.94 -9.80
C ASP A 315 -0.94 18.13 -8.86
N CYS A 316 -0.60 18.10 -7.59
CA CYS A 316 -1.28 17.31 -6.57
C CYS A 316 -1.02 17.90 -5.18
N ILE A 317 -1.68 17.31 -4.17
CA ILE A 317 -1.53 17.61 -2.74
C ILE A 317 -1.92 19.04 -2.39
N HIS A 318 -2.83 19.15 -1.42
CA HIS A 318 -3.08 20.35 -0.65
C HIS A 318 -2.05 20.43 0.47
N GLY A 319 -1.21 21.44 0.46
CA GLY A 319 -0.19 21.66 1.47
C GLY A 319 -0.39 23.00 2.16
N THR A 320 -0.43 23.02 3.48
CA THR A 320 -0.41 24.22 4.31
C THR A 320 0.66 24.09 5.39
N ASP A 321 0.69 25.00 6.33
CA ASP A 321 1.57 24.90 7.51
C ASP A 321 1.23 23.70 8.42
N THR A 322 -0.02 23.21 8.36
CA THR A 322 -0.51 22.14 9.23
C THR A 322 -1.21 21.00 8.47
N LEU A 323 -1.40 21.09 7.16
CA LEU A 323 -2.06 20.06 6.34
C LEU A 323 -1.17 19.62 5.19
N MET A 324 -1.09 18.29 4.98
CA MET A 324 -0.59 17.70 3.76
C MET A 324 -1.54 16.57 3.33
N ALA A 325 -2.33 16.81 2.27
CA ALA A 325 -3.40 15.89 1.87
C ALA A 325 -3.46 15.69 0.35
N GLY A 326 -3.47 14.44 -0.11
CA GLY A 326 -3.51 14.10 -1.53
C GLY A 326 -3.65 12.60 -1.79
N PHE A 327 -3.74 12.21 -3.08
CA PHE A 327 -3.79 10.80 -3.46
C PHE A 327 -2.47 10.03 -3.28
N PRO A 328 -1.26 10.64 -3.37
CA PRO A 328 -0.01 9.91 -3.21
C PRO A 328 0.11 9.22 -1.86
N HIS A 329 0.62 7.98 -1.88
CA HIS A 329 1.04 7.22 -0.71
C HIS A 329 2.54 7.37 -0.51
N LEU A 330 2.96 7.64 0.72
CA LEU A 330 4.34 7.90 1.09
C LEU A 330 4.95 6.71 1.84
N TYR A 331 6.21 6.42 1.54
CA TYR A 331 7.04 5.52 2.33
C TYR A 331 8.11 6.34 3.06
N TYR A 332 7.99 6.49 4.35
CA TYR A 332 8.73 7.50 5.11
C TYR A 332 10.24 7.28 5.16
N TYR A 333 10.70 6.03 5.10
CA TYR A 333 12.13 5.75 4.93
C TYR A 333 12.69 6.21 3.58
N GLY A 334 11.83 6.42 2.59
CA GLY A 334 12.24 7.01 1.31
C GLY A 334 12.57 8.51 1.40
N ASN A 335 12.01 9.21 2.39
CA ASN A 335 12.33 10.59 2.74
C ASN A 335 11.85 10.92 4.16
N GLN A 336 12.73 10.86 5.13
CA GLN A 336 12.42 11.07 6.55
C GLN A 336 12.11 12.55 6.91
N LYS A 337 12.45 13.51 6.04
CA LYS A 337 12.11 14.93 6.28
C LYS A 337 10.61 15.17 6.36
N VAL A 338 9.80 14.35 5.67
CA VAL A 338 8.33 14.51 5.68
C VAL A 338 7.74 14.19 7.05
N PRO A 339 7.94 12.97 7.62
CA PRO A 339 7.46 12.69 8.96
C PRO A 339 8.12 13.58 10.03
N GLU A 340 9.38 13.97 9.88
CA GLU A 340 10.06 14.92 10.76
C GLU A 340 9.33 16.27 10.81
N ALA A 341 9.03 16.85 9.64
CA ALA A 341 8.32 18.13 9.54
C ALA A 341 6.92 18.04 10.18
N PHE A 342 6.20 16.95 9.90
CA PHE A 342 4.89 16.70 10.51
C PHE A 342 4.97 16.62 12.04
N LEU A 343 5.89 15.83 12.56
CA LEU A 343 6.04 15.66 14.01
C LEU A 343 6.49 16.94 14.73
N LYS A 344 7.34 17.74 14.10
CA LYS A 344 7.69 19.09 14.62
C LYS A 344 6.45 19.98 14.76
N LYS A 345 5.56 19.97 13.75
CA LYS A 345 4.29 20.71 13.82
C LYS A 345 3.37 20.17 14.92
N CYS A 346 3.33 18.86 15.11
CA CYS A 346 2.58 18.28 16.22
C CYS A 346 3.12 18.73 17.58
N LEU A 347 4.43 18.82 17.73
CA LEU A 347 5.05 19.32 18.96
C LEU A 347 4.78 20.82 19.17
N GLU A 348 4.80 21.63 18.11
CA GLU A 348 4.41 23.05 18.18
C GLU A 348 2.95 23.21 18.62
N TYR A 349 2.04 22.43 18.04
CA TYR A 349 0.62 22.43 18.40
C TYR A 349 0.40 22.00 19.86
N LYS A 350 1.09 20.95 20.32
CA LYS A 350 1.09 20.52 21.72
C LYS A 350 1.48 21.64 22.67
N LYS A 351 2.59 22.35 22.39
CA LYS A 351 3.08 23.46 23.20
C LYS A 351 2.08 24.61 23.27
N GLN A 352 1.43 24.93 22.16
CA GLN A 352 0.39 25.99 22.10
C GLN A 352 -0.84 25.62 22.94
N ARG A 353 -1.33 24.38 22.85
CA ARG A 353 -2.48 23.90 23.62
C ARG A 353 -2.23 23.93 25.13
N HIS A 354 -1.01 23.67 25.58
CA HIS A 354 -0.66 23.73 27.01
C HIS A 354 -0.39 25.15 27.52
N SER A 355 -0.30 26.13 26.65
CA SER A 355 -0.08 27.54 27.00
C SER A 355 -1.37 28.34 27.08
N GLN A 356 -2.50 27.75 26.66
CA GLN A 356 -3.86 28.32 26.81
C GLN A 356 -4.53 27.73 28.06
#